data_9731e4617337385c6eb5ed21da5b38a7
#
_entry.id   9731e4617337385c6eb5ed21da5b38a7
#
_cell.length_a   1.000
_cell.length_b   1.000
_cell.length_c   1.000
_cell.angle_alpha   90.00
_cell.angle_beta   90.00
_cell.angle_gamma   90.00
#
_symmetry.space_group_name_H-M   'P 1'
#
loop_
_entity.id
_entity.type
_entity.pdbx_description
1 polymer ?
#
loop_
_entity_poly.entity_id
_entity_poly.type
_entity_poly.pdbx_seq_one_letter_code
_entity_poly.pdbx_strand_id
1 'polypeptide(L)'
;MYTQTSFLVALASLASLGASQKCKLQFDGRVPTGFAAAKFDADNGIFNPSNVVGKGLKLSDVIKTPAVNGSLFDTNTKPVEVTINDKSIFAPSATNVQTGFRRAELLIASNSGTDASTQGVKTLHFSVMKDAPRPLNLTHEYQLVFLEDNSFSTNQFVLKTGTILGGDATADPDTLQLFGNVNSKPLQTLFSTKFTEGVFHNFAVTNDFNKKTTQVFYSQGTAALKEQTKALANDNSGQGQFHFGLLKKGLGGGSDITKEGIQESGIDEGIILGGIFNEDSSSGCISLSA
;
A
#
# COMPACT_ATOMS: atom_id res chain seq x y z
N MET A 1 35.68 -66.31 -7.85
CA MET A 1 36.07 -64.95 -8.23
C MET A 1 34.80 -64.25 -8.69
N TYR A 2 34.15 -63.50 -7.81
CA TYR A 2 32.98 -62.71 -8.13
C TYR A 2 33.38 -61.25 -8.12
N THR A 3 33.31 -60.59 -9.28
CA THR A 3 33.51 -59.14 -9.46
C THR A 3 32.21 -58.42 -9.18
N GLN A 4 32.17 -57.63 -8.12
CA GLN A 4 31.09 -56.68 -7.83
C GLN A 4 31.31 -55.42 -8.64
N THR A 5 30.37 -55.13 -9.52
CA THR A 5 30.30 -53.86 -10.26
C THR A 5 29.43 -52.89 -9.49
N SER A 6 30.07 -51.88 -8.86
CA SER A 6 29.35 -50.79 -8.16
C SER A 6 28.81 -49.77 -9.19
N PHE A 7 27.51 -49.63 -9.28
CA PHE A 7 26.86 -48.53 -10.01
C PHE A 7 26.79 -47.28 -9.13
N LEU A 8 27.55 -46.25 -9.50
CA LEU A 8 27.41 -44.93 -8.98
C LEU A 8 26.22 -44.24 -9.68
N VAL A 9 25.14 -44.05 -8.94
CA VAL A 9 24.01 -43.20 -9.39
C VAL A 9 24.37 -41.76 -9.01
N ALA A 10 24.71 -40.97 -10.02
CA ALA A 10 24.86 -39.50 -9.85
C ALA A 10 23.47 -38.87 -9.81
N LEU A 11 23.03 -38.43 -8.64
CA LEU A 11 21.88 -37.52 -8.52
C LEU A 11 22.28 -36.15 -9.08
N ALA A 12 21.85 -35.84 -10.28
CA ALA A 12 21.86 -34.50 -10.80
C ALA A 12 20.73 -33.70 -10.11
N SER A 13 21.08 -32.86 -9.14
CA SER A 13 20.17 -31.86 -8.59
C SER A 13 19.91 -30.82 -9.68
N LEU A 14 18.76 -30.89 -10.30
CA LEU A 14 18.20 -29.82 -11.14
C LEU A 14 17.89 -28.63 -10.20
N ALA A 15 18.85 -27.72 -10.06
CA ALA A 15 18.57 -26.38 -9.58
C ALA A 15 17.66 -25.74 -10.64
N SER A 16 16.37 -25.68 -10.37
CA SER A 16 15.45 -24.83 -11.12
C SER A 16 15.90 -23.38 -10.87
N LEU A 17 16.63 -22.81 -11.80
CA LEU A 17 16.76 -21.38 -11.94
C LEU A 17 15.33 -20.86 -12.19
N GLY A 18 14.64 -20.46 -11.12
CA GLY A 18 13.39 -19.75 -11.21
C GLY A 18 13.67 -18.46 -11.98
N ALA A 19 13.36 -18.45 -13.27
CA ALA A 19 13.30 -17.21 -14.02
C ALA A 19 12.25 -16.36 -13.32
N SER A 20 12.68 -15.26 -12.69
CA SER A 20 11.77 -14.22 -12.20
C SER A 20 10.87 -13.84 -13.37
N GLN A 21 9.60 -14.19 -13.28
CA GLN A 21 8.63 -13.92 -14.34
C GLN A 21 8.39 -12.41 -14.33
N LYS A 22 9.01 -11.68 -15.25
CA LYS A 22 8.84 -10.24 -15.37
C LYS A 22 7.53 -9.94 -16.08
N CYS A 23 6.49 -9.69 -15.31
CA CYS A 23 5.23 -9.20 -15.84
C CYS A 23 5.39 -7.79 -16.41
N LYS A 24 4.55 -7.42 -17.37
CA LYS A 24 4.56 -6.07 -17.94
C LYS A 24 4.11 -5.06 -16.88
N LEU A 25 4.97 -4.08 -16.57
CA LEU A 25 4.61 -2.99 -15.68
C LEU A 25 3.58 -2.06 -16.33
N GLN A 26 2.58 -1.70 -15.55
CA GLN A 26 1.62 -0.65 -15.87
C GLN A 26 2.12 0.71 -15.35
N PHE A 27 2.63 0.72 -14.10
CA PHE A 27 3.44 1.81 -13.56
C PHE A 27 4.49 1.25 -12.58
N ASP A 28 5.54 2.04 -12.35
CA ASP A 28 6.59 1.76 -11.37
C ASP A 28 6.73 2.94 -10.41
N GLY A 29 6.32 2.73 -9.17
CA GLY A 29 6.40 3.69 -8.06
C GLY A 29 7.57 3.41 -7.11
N ARG A 30 8.48 2.48 -7.45
CA ARG A 30 9.67 2.19 -6.65
C ARG A 30 10.66 3.35 -6.73
N VAL A 31 11.17 3.78 -5.59
CA VAL A 31 12.05 4.95 -5.49
C VAL A 31 13.51 4.53 -5.71
N PRO A 32 14.23 5.05 -6.71
CA PRO A 32 15.64 4.73 -6.93
C PRO A 32 16.51 5.07 -5.70
N THR A 33 17.54 4.27 -5.41
CA THR A 33 18.42 4.44 -4.24
C THR A 33 19.03 5.84 -4.13
N GLY A 34 19.39 6.48 -5.24
CA GLY A 34 19.95 7.84 -5.31
C GLY A 34 18.90 8.97 -5.30
N PHE A 35 17.61 8.67 -5.11
CA PHE A 35 16.55 9.68 -5.17
C PHE A 35 16.55 10.58 -3.92
N ALA A 36 16.80 11.88 -4.10
CA ALA A 36 16.80 12.84 -2.99
C ALA A 36 15.39 13.33 -2.66
N ALA A 37 15.13 13.62 -1.38
CA ALA A 37 13.81 14.08 -0.91
C ALA A 37 13.28 15.30 -1.67
N ALA A 38 14.14 16.28 -2.00
CA ALA A 38 13.75 17.46 -2.77
C ALA A 38 13.15 17.15 -4.17
N LYS A 39 13.43 15.97 -4.72
CA LYS A 39 12.84 15.56 -6.01
C LYS A 39 11.34 15.25 -5.91
N PHE A 40 10.83 14.98 -4.72
CA PHE A 40 9.39 14.79 -4.54
C PHE A 40 8.59 16.08 -4.74
N ASP A 41 9.22 17.27 -4.63
CA ASP A 41 8.57 18.58 -4.80
C ASP A 41 8.46 19.04 -6.26
N ALA A 42 8.99 18.29 -7.19
CA ALA A 42 8.98 18.60 -8.62
C ALA A 42 8.43 17.41 -9.41
N ASP A 43 8.08 17.62 -10.67
CA ASP A 43 7.76 16.53 -11.57
C ASP A 43 8.98 15.60 -11.70
N ASN A 44 8.83 14.40 -11.21
CA ASN A 44 9.89 13.39 -11.17
C ASN A 44 9.53 12.14 -11.98
N GLY A 45 8.36 12.12 -12.63
CA GLY A 45 7.86 11.02 -13.44
C GLY A 45 7.37 9.80 -12.62
N ILE A 46 7.55 9.78 -11.30
CA ILE A 46 7.12 8.69 -10.42
C ILE A 46 5.86 9.11 -9.65
N PHE A 47 5.98 10.19 -8.89
CA PHE A 47 4.88 10.69 -8.04
C PHE A 47 4.47 12.10 -8.42
N ASN A 48 3.20 12.39 -8.25
CA ASN A 48 2.66 13.72 -8.45
C ASN A 48 3.06 14.63 -7.27
N PRO A 49 3.79 15.74 -7.50
CA PRO A 49 4.29 16.60 -6.43
C PRO A 49 3.22 17.49 -5.78
N SER A 50 2.03 17.58 -6.37
CA SER A 50 1.01 18.57 -5.99
C SER A 50 -0.15 18.00 -5.18
N ASN A 51 -0.14 16.69 -4.88
CA ASN A 51 -1.33 16.05 -4.34
C ASN A 51 -1.37 16.04 -2.80
N VAL A 52 -1.78 14.97 -2.18
CA VAL A 52 -2.28 14.93 -0.82
C VAL A 52 -1.20 15.18 0.21
N VAL A 53 -1.03 16.44 0.55
CA VAL A 53 -0.15 16.92 1.62
C VAL A 53 -0.82 18.07 2.35
N GLY A 54 -0.45 18.32 3.60
CA GLY A 54 -1.01 19.42 4.42
C GLY A 54 -0.83 20.79 3.74
N LYS A 55 -1.83 21.64 3.85
CA LYS A 55 -1.79 22.98 3.25
C LYS A 55 -0.54 23.74 3.72
N GLY A 56 0.29 24.16 2.77
CA GLY A 56 1.54 24.87 3.04
C GLY A 56 2.74 23.98 3.32
N LEU A 57 2.58 22.65 3.30
CA LEU A 57 3.68 21.67 3.30
C LEU A 57 4.00 21.26 1.87
N LYS A 58 5.24 20.78 1.68
CA LYS A 58 5.69 20.08 0.48
C LYS A 58 5.85 18.61 0.79
N LEU A 59 5.92 17.76 -0.24
CA LEU A 59 6.19 16.33 -0.06
C LEU A 59 7.55 16.11 0.62
N SER A 60 8.58 16.89 0.30
CA SER A 60 9.90 16.79 0.95
C SER A 60 9.88 17.09 2.45
N ASP A 61 8.87 17.80 2.97
CA ASP A 61 8.72 18.04 4.41
C ASP A 61 8.26 16.77 5.15
N VAL A 62 7.50 15.91 4.48
CA VAL A 62 6.84 14.74 5.05
C VAL A 62 7.37 13.40 4.53
N ILE A 63 8.19 13.38 3.46
CA ILE A 63 8.83 12.17 2.97
C ILE A 63 10.26 12.09 3.49
N LYS A 64 10.61 10.95 4.10
CA LYS A 64 11.94 10.68 4.63
C LYS A 64 12.55 9.43 4.01
N THR A 65 13.85 9.29 4.14
CA THR A 65 14.57 8.06 3.80
C THR A 65 14.85 7.31 5.10
N PRO A 66 14.14 6.23 5.41
CA PRO A 66 14.36 5.47 6.63
C PRO A 66 15.67 4.65 6.53
N ALA A 67 16.31 4.41 7.67
CA ALA A 67 17.52 3.57 7.76
C ALA A 67 17.11 2.08 7.90
N VAL A 68 16.47 1.53 6.88
CA VAL A 68 16.00 0.14 6.85
C VAL A 68 16.45 -0.56 5.57
N ASN A 69 16.47 -1.87 5.57
CA ASN A 69 16.70 -2.67 4.37
C ASN A 69 15.51 -2.51 3.40
N GLY A 70 15.73 -2.86 2.12
CA GLY A 70 14.68 -2.88 1.12
C GLY A 70 13.57 -3.89 1.42
N SER A 71 12.36 -3.62 0.93
CA SER A 71 11.26 -4.59 0.93
C SER A 71 11.49 -5.72 -0.08
N LEU A 72 10.56 -6.66 -0.18
CA LEU A 72 10.68 -7.80 -1.12
C LEU A 72 11.02 -7.38 -2.56
N PHE A 73 10.48 -6.26 -3.04
CA PHE A 73 10.67 -5.82 -4.42
C PHE A 73 11.55 -4.57 -4.58
N ASP A 74 12.28 -4.17 -3.55
CA ASP A 74 13.22 -3.04 -3.62
C ASP A 74 14.60 -3.48 -4.11
N THR A 75 14.69 -3.87 -5.38
CA THR A 75 15.96 -4.18 -6.05
C THR A 75 16.49 -2.92 -6.76
N ASN A 76 17.64 -2.37 -6.34
CA ASN A 76 18.18 -1.07 -6.76
C ASN A 76 17.23 0.11 -6.48
N THR A 77 16.26 -0.08 -5.64
CA THR A 77 15.33 0.90 -5.11
C THR A 77 15.39 0.92 -3.60
N LYS A 78 14.72 1.86 -2.98
CA LYS A 78 14.70 2.02 -1.52
C LYS A 78 13.29 2.30 -1.03
N PRO A 79 12.96 1.88 0.19
CA PRO A 79 11.76 2.31 0.86
C PRO A 79 11.78 3.82 1.13
N VAL A 80 10.60 4.38 1.28
CA VAL A 80 10.38 5.74 1.74
C VAL A 80 9.47 5.73 2.96
N GLU A 81 9.69 6.66 3.85
CA GLU A 81 8.81 6.89 4.98
C GLU A 81 7.91 8.08 4.66
N VAL A 82 6.61 7.92 4.84
CA VAL A 82 5.62 8.98 4.79
C VAL A 82 5.25 9.35 6.22
N THR A 83 5.41 10.63 6.58
CA THR A 83 5.12 11.12 7.92
C THR A 83 3.96 12.09 7.95
N ILE A 84 3.27 12.18 9.08
CA ILE A 84 2.27 13.21 9.37
C ILE A 84 2.61 13.94 10.66
N ASN A 85 2.18 15.20 10.75
CA ASN A 85 2.32 16.05 11.93
C ASN A 85 1.10 16.95 12.10
N ASP A 86 1.10 17.83 13.09
CA ASP A 86 -0.02 18.73 13.37
C ASP A 86 -0.44 19.60 12.17
N LYS A 87 0.50 19.88 11.24
CA LYS A 87 0.25 20.67 10.03
C LYS A 87 -0.23 19.86 8.84
N SER A 88 -0.31 18.55 8.96
CA SER A 88 -0.73 17.64 7.86
C SER A 88 -2.25 17.71 7.60
N ILE A 89 -2.80 18.91 7.58
CA ILE A 89 -4.22 19.20 7.32
C ILE A 89 -4.39 19.46 5.83
N PHE A 90 -4.96 18.48 5.13
CA PHE A 90 -5.21 18.59 3.70
C PHE A 90 -6.41 19.53 3.41
N ALA A 91 -6.30 20.27 2.33
CA ALA A 91 -7.36 21.17 1.87
C ALA A 91 -7.52 21.03 0.34
N PRO A 92 -8.40 20.14 -0.14
CA PRO A 92 -8.64 19.97 -1.58
C PRO A 92 -9.17 21.25 -2.23
N SER A 93 -9.76 22.16 -1.45
CA SER A 93 -10.10 23.52 -1.88
C SER A 93 -10.01 24.50 -0.70
N ALA A 94 -10.09 25.80 -0.98
CA ALA A 94 -10.05 26.84 0.06
C ALA A 94 -11.17 26.69 1.10
N THR A 95 -12.31 26.12 0.71
CA THR A 95 -13.51 25.95 1.56
C THR A 95 -13.65 24.52 2.12
N ASN A 96 -12.87 23.57 1.60
CA ASN A 96 -12.89 22.20 2.08
C ASN A 96 -11.58 21.89 2.80
N VAL A 97 -11.46 22.29 4.06
CA VAL A 97 -10.29 22.03 4.91
C VAL A 97 -10.61 20.84 5.82
N GLN A 98 -9.85 19.76 5.70
CA GLN A 98 -10.07 18.51 6.42
C GLN A 98 -9.42 18.57 7.82
N THR A 99 -9.88 19.46 8.69
CA THR A 99 -9.32 19.70 10.04
C THR A 99 -9.38 18.48 10.95
N GLY A 100 -10.34 17.59 10.74
CA GLY A 100 -10.52 16.34 11.47
C GLY A 100 -9.55 15.23 11.05
N PHE A 101 -8.80 15.41 9.97
CA PHE A 101 -7.83 14.41 9.48
C PHE A 101 -6.39 14.95 9.55
N ARG A 102 -5.42 14.03 9.55
CA ARG A 102 -4.02 14.32 9.20
C ARG A 102 -3.64 13.42 8.04
N ARG A 103 -3.15 14.01 6.95
CA ARG A 103 -2.89 13.28 5.69
C ARG A 103 -1.58 13.69 5.06
N ALA A 104 -0.84 12.68 4.57
CA ALA A 104 0.24 12.80 3.60
C ALA A 104 0.28 11.51 2.76
N GLU A 105 0.17 11.63 1.44
CA GLU A 105 0.05 10.47 0.54
C GLU A 105 0.80 10.72 -0.76
N LEU A 106 1.47 9.69 -1.23
CA LEU A 106 2.07 9.63 -2.56
C LEU A 106 1.02 9.13 -3.56
N LEU A 107 0.90 9.81 -4.68
CA LEU A 107 0.09 9.40 -5.83
C LEU A 107 0.98 9.22 -7.04
N ILE A 108 0.76 8.17 -7.80
CA ILE A 108 1.55 7.86 -9.01
C ILE A 108 1.28 8.91 -10.09
N ALA A 109 2.33 9.51 -10.64
CA ALA A 109 2.21 10.60 -11.62
C ALA A 109 1.47 10.18 -12.90
N SER A 110 1.64 8.92 -13.35
CA SER A 110 0.96 8.38 -14.54
C SER A 110 -0.47 7.88 -14.26
N ASN A 111 -0.90 7.83 -12.99
CA ASN A 111 -2.25 7.38 -12.64
C ASN A 111 -3.21 8.57 -12.63
N SER A 112 -3.80 8.84 -13.79
CA SER A 112 -4.73 9.99 -13.99
C SER A 112 -6.14 9.78 -13.42
N GLY A 113 -6.45 8.56 -12.94
CA GLY A 113 -7.77 8.19 -12.47
C GLY A 113 -8.65 7.52 -13.53
N THR A 114 -8.30 7.60 -14.81
CA THR A 114 -9.01 6.95 -15.92
C THR A 114 -8.07 6.22 -16.89
N ASP A 115 -6.81 6.09 -16.53
CA ASP A 115 -5.78 5.41 -17.30
C ASP A 115 -5.89 3.87 -17.20
N ALA A 116 -5.01 3.17 -17.91
CA ALA A 116 -5.04 1.71 -17.99
C ALA A 116 -4.70 0.99 -16.68
N SER A 117 -4.23 1.69 -15.61
CA SER A 117 -3.88 1.06 -14.33
C SER A 117 -5.09 0.52 -13.56
N THR A 118 -6.28 1.01 -13.90
CA THR A 118 -7.57 0.59 -13.31
C THR A 118 -8.52 -0.04 -14.35
N GLN A 119 -7.95 -0.73 -15.36
CA GLN A 119 -8.71 -1.41 -16.41
C GLN A 119 -8.19 -2.83 -16.65
N GLY A 120 -9.09 -3.75 -17.01
CA GLY A 120 -8.73 -5.15 -17.25
C GLY A 120 -8.36 -5.88 -15.97
N VAL A 121 -7.27 -6.65 -15.97
CA VAL A 121 -6.75 -7.34 -14.79
C VAL A 121 -5.39 -6.76 -14.43
N LYS A 122 -5.27 -6.20 -13.25
CA LYS A 122 -4.05 -5.57 -12.76
C LYS A 122 -3.70 -6.10 -11.36
N THR A 123 -2.42 -6.18 -11.08
CA THR A 123 -1.92 -6.52 -9.73
C THR A 123 -1.10 -5.36 -9.18
N LEU A 124 -1.58 -4.76 -8.12
CA LEU A 124 -0.86 -3.75 -7.35
C LEU A 124 0.03 -4.45 -6.33
N HIS A 125 1.33 -4.14 -6.36
CA HIS A 125 2.30 -4.55 -5.36
C HIS A 125 2.67 -3.38 -4.46
N PHE A 126 2.80 -3.64 -3.18
CA PHE A 126 3.33 -2.70 -2.19
C PHE A 126 3.76 -3.43 -0.92
N SER A 127 4.63 -2.80 -0.18
CA SER A 127 5.08 -3.27 1.13
C SER A 127 4.93 -2.17 2.16
N VAL A 128 4.49 -2.52 3.37
CA VAL A 128 4.36 -1.59 4.49
C VAL A 128 5.12 -2.11 5.70
N MET A 129 5.73 -1.20 6.47
CA MET A 129 6.39 -1.52 7.73
C MET A 129 6.15 -0.38 8.73
N LYS A 130 6.00 -0.71 10.02
CA LYS A 130 5.93 0.29 11.08
C LYS A 130 7.22 1.10 11.13
N ASP A 131 7.10 2.39 11.39
CA ASP A 131 8.24 3.22 11.73
C ASP A 131 8.40 3.28 13.25
N ALA A 132 9.45 2.63 13.77
CA ALA A 132 9.68 2.58 15.22
C ALA A 132 9.97 3.95 15.84
N PRO A 133 10.73 4.87 15.19
CA PRO A 133 10.92 6.23 15.68
C PRO A 133 9.65 7.09 15.73
N ARG A 134 8.65 6.81 14.88
CA ARG A 134 7.40 7.58 14.76
C ARG A 134 6.20 6.65 14.79
N PRO A 135 5.92 6.03 15.94
CA PRO A 135 4.85 5.04 16.06
C PRO A 135 3.48 5.68 15.85
N LEU A 136 2.58 4.93 15.23
CA LEU A 136 1.18 5.32 15.06
C LEU A 136 0.45 5.28 16.41
N ASN A 137 -0.44 6.23 16.66
CA ASN A 137 -1.39 6.18 17.77
C ASN A 137 -2.58 5.28 17.40
N LEU A 138 -2.49 3.98 17.69
CA LEU A 138 -3.46 2.97 17.27
C LEU A 138 -4.88 3.15 17.86
N THR A 139 -5.13 4.17 18.68
CA THR A 139 -6.50 4.56 19.06
C THR A 139 -7.27 5.20 17.90
N HIS A 140 -6.57 5.67 16.88
CA HIS A 140 -7.13 6.20 15.64
C HIS A 140 -7.21 5.14 14.54
N GLU A 141 -8.10 5.35 13.55
CA GLU A 141 -8.07 4.62 12.28
C GLU A 141 -7.06 5.27 11.33
N TYR A 142 -6.23 4.43 10.71
CA TYR A 142 -5.32 4.84 9.62
C TYR A 142 -5.69 4.12 8.33
N GLN A 143 -5.71 4.86 7.22
CA GLN A 143 -5.70 4.31 5.87
C GLN A 143 -4.29 4.46 5.31
N LEU A 144 -3.70 3.35 4.83
CA LEU A 144 -2.29 3.28 4.42
C LEU A 144 -2.12 3.20 2.90
N VAL A 145 -2.87 2.28 2.28
CA VAL A 145 -2.88 2.09 0.82
C VAL A 145 -4.32 1.86 0.39
N PHE A 146 -4.77 2.60 -0.61
CA PHE A 146 -6.15 2.46 -1.10
C PHE A 146 -6.29 2.88 -2.57
N LEU A 147 -7.36 2.41 -3.21
CA LEU A 147 -7.82 2.85 -4.51
C LEU A 147 -9.09 3.69 -4.31
N GLU A 148 -8.96 5.02 -4.38
CA GLU A 148 -10.09 5.93 -4.37
C GLU A 148 -10.72 5.97 -5.76
N ASP A 149 -12.05 5.88 -5.84
CA ASP A 149 -12.75 5.94 -7.14
C ASP A 149 -12.64 7.33 -7.79
N ASN A 150 -12.82 7.41 -9.10
CA ASN A 150 -12.64 8.64 -9.87
C ASN A 150 -13.69 9.75 -9.54
N SER A 151 -14.72 9.42 -8.77
CA SER A 151 -15.69 10.40 -8.26
C SER A 151 -15.39 10.88 -6.85
N PHE A 152 -14.31 10.39 -6.21
CA PHE A 152 -13.91 10.69 -4.82
C PHE A 152 -15.00 10.34 -3.79
N SER A 153 -15.81 9.33 -4.09
CA SER A 153 -16.97 8.96 -3.27
C SER A 153 -16.75 7.70 -2.44
N THR A 154 -15.78 6.85 -2.83
CA THR A 154 -15.52 5.59 -2.14
C THR A 154 -14.09 5.09 -2.35
N ASN A 155 -13.60 4.30 -1.39
CA ASN A 155 -12.41 3.49 -1.61
C ASN A 155 -12.85 2.08 -2.05
N GLN A 156 -12.38 1.64 -3.22
CA GLN A 156 -12.73 0.37 -3.84
C GLN A 156 -12.00 -0.82 -3.19
N PHE A 157 -10.86 -0.55 -2.58
CA PHE A 157 -10.23 -1.33 -1.52
C PHE A 157 -9.40 -0.39 -0.65
N VAL A 158 -9.14 -0.78 0.60
CA VAL A 158 -8.31 0.00 1.52
C VAL A 158 -7.60 -0.89 2.54
N LEU A 159 -6.29 -0.71 2.68
CA LEU A 159 -5.51 -1.27 3.79
C LEU A 159 -5.57 -0.30 4.97
N LYS A 160 -6.04 -0.79 6.10
CA LYS A 160 -6.18 -0.02 7.34
C LYS A 160 -5.41 -0.66 8.49
N THR A 161 -5.16 0.16 9.52
CA THR A 161 -4.68 -0.26 10.85
C THR A 161 -5.24 0.66 11.93
N GLY A 162 -5.00 0.32 13.18
CA GLY A 162 -5.55 1.05 14.32
C GLY A 162 -7.01 0.67 14.64
N THR A 163 -7.66 1.49 15.43
CA THR A 163 -9.06 1.27 15.83
C THR A 163 -10.00 1.66 14.69
N ILE A 164 -10.56 0.67 14.01
CA ILE A 164 -11.41 0.88 12.83
C ILE A 164 -12.74 1.49 13.25
N LEU A 165 -13.08 2.65 12.69
CA LEU A 165 -14.34 3.35 12.97
C LEU A 165 -15.54 2.55 12.47
N GLY A 166 -16.47 2.27 13.39
CA GLY A 166 -17.63 1.43 13.11
C GLY A 166 -17.31 -0.07 12.98
N GLY A 167 -16.07 -0.46 13.25
CA GLY A 167 -15.64 -1.86 13.31
C GLY A 167 -15.91 -2.51 14.65
N ASP A 168 -15.37 -3.71 14.82
CA ASP A 168 -15.43 -4.44 16.10
C ASP A 168 -14.52 -3.76 17.14
N ALA A 169 -15.12 -3.24 18.20
CA ALA A 169 -14.39 -2.56 19.28
C ALA A 169 -13.46 -3.50 20.09
N THR A 170 -13.59 -4.81 19.93
CA THR A 170 -12.73 -5.81 20.58
C THR A 170 -11.58 -6.29 19.70
N ALA A 171 -11.54 -5.85 18.43
CA ALA A 171 -10.46 -6.21 17.53
C ALA A 171 -9.12 -5.62 17.98
N ASP A 172 -8.04 -6.40 17.82
CA ASP A 172 -6.69 -5.91 18.10
C ASP A 172 -6.35 -4.78 17.12
N PRO A 173 -6.16 -3.53 17.58
CA PRO A 173 -5.85 -2.40 16.71
C PRO A 173 -4.48 -2.53 16.04
N ASP A 174 -3.61 -3.39 16.55
CA ASP A 174 -2.30 -3.69 15.98
C ASP A 174 -2.37 -4.73 14.86
N THR A 175 -3.35 -4.56 13.97
CA THR A 175 -3.67 -5.46 12.86
C THR A 175 -3.73 -4.67 11.55
N LEU A 176 -3.10 -5.20 10.49
CA LEU A 176 -3.36 -4.77 9.12
C LEU A 176 -4.62 -5.44 8.60
N GLN A 177 -5.59 -4.66 8.16
CA GLN A 177 -6.85 -5.14 7.61
C GLN A 177 -7.07 -4.57 6.22
N LEU A 178 -7.14 -5.44 5.20
CA LEU A 178 -7.47 -5.08 3.84
C LEU A 178 -8.98 -5.27 3.63
N PHE A 179 -9.67 -4.17 3.44
CA PHE A 179 -11.11 -4.15 3.13
C PHE A 179 -11.33 -4.01 1.62
N GLY A 180 -12.45 -4.55 1.14
CA GLY A 180 -12.99 -4.26 -0.18
C GLY A 180 -13.65 -2.89 -0.25
N ASN A 181 -14.56 -2.70 -1.22
CA ASN A 181 -15.29 -1.46 -1.39
C ASN A 181 -16.00 -1.05 -0.10
N VAL A 182 -15.65 0.15 0.41
CA VAL A 182 -16.12 0.62 1.72
C VAL A 182 -17.62 0.94 1.77
N ASN A 183 -18.29 1.02 0.60
CA ASN A 183 -19.73 1.17 0.51
C ASN A 183 -20.48 -0.17 0.55
N SER A 184 -19.76 -1.31 0.53
CA SER A 184 -20.38 -2.64 0.64
C SER A 184 -21.03 -2.83 2.00
N LYS A 185 -22.18 -3.50 2.02
CA LYS A 185 -22.92 -3.81 3.25
C LYS A 185 -23.26 -5.31 3.30
N PRO A 186 -22.69 -6.06 4.24
CA PRO A 186 -21.71 -5.62 5.25
C PRO A 186 -20.35 -5.24 4.60
N LEU A 187 -19.55 -4.41 5.30
CA LEU A 187 -18.17 -4.14 4.90
C LEU A 187 -17.36 -5.44 4.91
N GLN A 188 -16.75 -5.75 3.78
CA GLN A 188 -16.03 -7.02 3.60
C GLN A 188 -14.54 -6.85 3.94
N THR A 189 -14.05 -7.61 4.91
CA THR A 189 -12.61 -7.82 5.10
C THR A 189 -12.12 -8.87 4.12
N LEU A 190 -11.24 -8.48 3.20
CA LEU A 190 -10.63 -9.40 2.22
C LEU A 190 -9.50 -10.21 2.86
N PHE A 191 -8.69 -9.56 3.71
CA PHE A 191 -7.56 -10.19 4.40
C PHE A 191 -7.20 -9.42 5.67
N SER A 192 -6.68 -10.10 6.69
CA SER A 192 -6.11 -9.45 7.87
C SER A 192 -4.90 -10.23 8.40
N THR A 193 -3.98 -9.50 9.03
CA THR A 193 -2.79 -10.06 9.68
C THR A 193 -2.30 -9.13 10.78
N LYS A 194 -1.60 -9.68 11.79
CA LYS A 194 -0.97 -8.85 12.81
C LYS A 194 0.05 -7.90 12.16
N PHE A 195 0.07 -6.63 12.58
CA PHE A 195 1.05 -5.65 12.10
C PHE A 195 2.34 -5.76 12.93
N THR A 196 3.22 -6.69 12.57
CA THR A 196 4.47 -7.01 13.28
C THR A 196 5.51 -5.91 13.07
N GLU A 197 6.21 -5.52 14.14
CA GLU A 197 7.29 -4.53 14.07
C GLU A 197 8.56 -5.06 13.39
N GLY A 198 9.33 -4.15 12.77
CA GLY A 198 10.67 -4.42 12.23
C GLY A 198 10.69 -5.32 10.99
N VAL A 199 9.54 -5.61 10.38
CA VAL A 199 9.42 -6.45 9.20
C VAL A 199 8.49 -5.83 8.17
N PHE A 200 8.83 -5.93 6.89
CA PHE A 200 7.90 -5.56 5.81
C PHE A 200 6.78 -6.58 5.67
N HIS A 201 5.57 -6.09 5.56
CA HIS A 201 4.38 -6.80 5.15
C HIS A 201 4.16 -6.53 3.67
N ASN A 202 4.38 -7.55 2.84
CA ASN A 202 4.31 -7.43 1.39
C ASN A 202 2.95 -7.89 0.90
N PHE A 203 2.34 -7.12 0.02
CA PHE A 203 1.04 -7.38 -0.58
C PHE A 203 1.14 -7.39 -2.10
N ALA A 204 0.37 -8.27 -2.73
CA ALA A 204 -0.07 -8.13 -4.11
C ALA A 204 -1.59 -8.25 -4.13
N VAL A 205 -2.24 -7.21 -4.66
CA VAL A 205 -3.69 -7.11 -4.74
C VAL A 205 -4.09 -7.14 -6.21
N THR A 206 -4.56 -8.30 -6.68
CA THR A 206 -5.02 -8.47 -8.05
C THR A 206 -6.48 -8.04 -8.16
N ASN A 207 -6.75 -7.05 -8.97
CA ASN A 207 -8.08 -6.54 -9.27
C ASN A 207 -8.47 -6.94 -10.70
N ASP A 208 -9.56 -7.67 -10.87
CA ASP A 208 -10.23 -7.85 -12.15
C ASP A 208 -11.37 -6.81 -12.23
N PHE A 209 -11.09 -5.69 -12.88
CA PHE A 209 -12.03 -4.56 -13.00
C PHE A 209 -13.24 -4.91 -13.88
N ASN A 210 -13.12 -5.93 -14.75
CA ASN A 210 -14.21 -6.40 -15.59
C ASN A 210 -15.18 -7.31 -14.81
N LYS A 211 -14.59 -8.26 -14.02
CA LYS A 211 -15.39 -9.20 -13.22
C LYS A 211 -15.75 -8.68 -11.84
N LYS A 212 -15.22 -7.51 -11.47
CA LYS A 212 -15.42 -6.92 -10.14
C LYS A 212 -15.01 -7.87 -9.03
N THR A 213 -13.76 -8.34 -9.10
CA THR A 213 -13.18 -9.23 -8.08
C THR A 213 -11.81 -8.75 -7.64
N THR A 214 -11.47 -9.10 -6.39
CA THR A 214 -10.15 -8.84 -5.82
C THR A 214 -9.59 -10.12 -5.21
N GLN A 215 -8.30 -10.39 -5.49
CA GLN A 215 -7.54 -11.51 -4.92
C GLN A 215 -6.33 -10.99 -4.18
N VAL A 216 -5.97 -11.61 -3.06
CA VAL A 216 -4.89 -11.14 -2.18
C VAL A 216 -3.78 -12.17 -2.09
N PHE A 217 -2.54 -11.70 -2.26
CA PHE A 217 -1.30 -12.41 -1.97
C PHE A 217 -0.55 -11.65 -0.89
N TYR A 218 0.14 -12.38 -0.02
CA TYR A 218 0.85 -11.78 1.12
C TYR A 218 2.08 -12.58 1.51
N SER A 219 3.07 -11.87 2.06
CA SER A 219 4.23 -12.44 2.76
C SER A 219 4.82 -11.44 3.76
N GLN A 220 5.81 -11.89 4.54
CA GLN A 220 6.60 -11.04 5.43
C GLN A 220 8.09 -11.09 5.06
N GLY A 221 8.79 -9.98 5.28
CA GLY A 221 10.21 -9.84 5.06
C GLY A 221 10.59 -10.07 3.59
N THR A 222 11.50 -10.99 3.34
CA THR A 222 11.98 -11.36 2.00
C THR A 222 11.34 -12.62 1.43
N ALA A 223 10.36 -13.20 2.13
CA ALA A 223 9.67 -14.38 1.67
C ALA A 223 8.82 -14.10 0.43
N ALA A 224 8.76 -15.05 -0.51
CA ALA A 224 7.89 -14.95 -1.67
C ALA A 224 6.41 -14.82 -1.25
N LEU A 225 5.65 -14.04 -2.01
CA LEU A 225 4.21 -13.88 -1.83
C LEU A 225 3.48 -15.22 -1.98
N LYS A 226 2.47 -15.43 -1.15
CA LYS A 226 1.60 -16.61 -1.18
C LYS A 226 0.15 -16.15 -1.32
N GLU A 227 -0.61 -16.89 -2.11
CA GLU A 227 -2.05 -16.71 -2.22
C GLU A 227 -2.71 -16.81 -0.84
N GLN A 228 -3.51 -15.83 -0.48
CA GLN A 228 -4.28 -15.78 0.76
C GLN A 228 -5.77 -15.99 0.50
N THR A 229 -6.26 -15.51 -0.64
CA THR A 229 -7.67 -15.65 -1.02
C THR A 229 -7.80 -16.12 -2.45
N LYS A 230 -8.92 -16.73 -2.77
CA LYS A 230 -9.38 -16.80 -4.17
C LYS A 230 -9.89 -15.41 -4.60
N ALA A 231 -10.24 -15.24 -5.86
CA ALA A 231 -10.90 -14.04 -6.33
C ALA A 231 -12.24 -13.87 -5.59
N LEU A 232 -12.35 -12.83 -4.77
CA LEU A 232 -13.53 -12.48 -4.00
C LEU A 232 -14.31 -11.39 -4.74
N ALA A 233 -15.64 -11.45 -4.72
CA ALA A 233 -16.47 -10.38 -5.27
C ALA A 233 -16.17 -9.06 -4.56
N ASN A 234 -15.86 -8.02 -5.33
CA ASN A 234 -15.56 -6.69 -4.83
C ASN A 234 -15.81 -5.66 -5.94
N ASP A 235 -16.72 -4.74 -5.75
CA ASP A 235 -16.99 -3.72 -6.76
C ASP A 235 -15.85 -2.69 -6.82
N ASN A 236 -14.96 -2.89 -7.77
CA ASN A 236 -13.80 -2.06 -8.07
C ASN A 236 -13.94 -1.36 -9.44
N SER A 237 -15.16 -1.11 -9.91
CA SER A 237 -15.42 -0.59 -11.26
C SER A 237 -15.32 0.94 -11.39
N GLY A 238 -15.01 1.66 -10.30
CA GLY A 238 -15.01 3.13 -10.28
C GLY A 238 -13.80 3.80 -10.92
N GLN A 239 -12.85 3.03 -11.51
CA GLN A 239 -11.52 3.53 -11.89
C GLN A 239 -10.85 4.25 -10.72
N GLY A 240 -10.05 5.31 -10.93
CA GLY A 240 -9.57 6.16 -9.84
C GLY A 240 -8.07 6.11 -9.60
N GLN A 241 -7.65 6.61 -8.44
CA GLN A 241 -6.25 6.81 -8.11
C GLN A 241 -5.80 5.96 -6.93
N PHE A 242 -4.57 5.44 -7.03
CA PHE A 242 -3.92 4.72 -5.94
C PHE A 242 -3.21 5.70 -5.02
N HIS A 243 -3.47 5.57 -3.73
CA HIS A 243 -2.89 6.37 -2.65
C HIS A 243 -1.98 5.50 -1.79
N PHE A 244 -0.81 6.04 -1.41
CA PHE A 244 0.19 5.39 -0.57
C PHE A 244 0.69 6.36 0.50
N GLY A 245 0.41 6.10 1.77
CA GLY A 245 0.84 7.00 2.84
C GLY A 245 0.04 6.86 4.12
N LEU A 246 -0.30 7.99 4.72
CA LEU A 246 -1.05 8.05 5.96
C LEU A 246 -2.26 8.99 5.81
N LEU A 247 -3.45 8.42 6.05
CA LEU A 247 -4.64 9.18 6.40
C LEU A 247 -5.06 8.76 7.81
N LYS A 248 -4.81 9.61 8.80
CA LYS A 248 -5.24 9.46 10.18
C LYS A 248 -6.59 10.12 10.38
N LYS A 249 -7.60 9.35 10.78
CA LYS A 249 -8.93 9.89 11.12
C LYS A 249 -8.97 10.39 12.56
N GLY A 250 -9.71 11.47 12.81
CA GLY A 250 -9.94 11.98 14.15
C GLY A 250 -10.88 11.09 14.97
N LEU A 251 -10.86 11.27 16.27
CA LEU A 251 -11.78 10.64 17.21
C LEU A 251 -13.05 11.48 17.35
N GLY A 252 -14.19 10.83 17.63
CA GLY A 252 -15.47 11.54 17.72
C GLY A 252 -15.87 12.17 16.39
N GLY A 253 -16.31 13.43 16.41
CA GLY A 253 -16.44 14.25 15.19
C GLY A 253 -17.84 14.38 14.63
N GLY A 254 -18.88 14.22 15.41
CA GLY A 254 -20.25 14.57 15.03
C GLY A 254 -20.69 13.91 13.72
N SER A 255 -21.26 14.70 12.83
CA SER A 255 -21.77 14.23 11.53
C SER A 255 -20.75 14.29 10.38
N ASP A 256 -19.68 15.09 10.53
CA ASP A 256 -18.62 15.28 9.54
C ASP A 256 -17.23 15.08 10.18
N ILE A 257 -16.82 13.83 10.28
CA ILE A 257 -15.52 13.46 10.86
C ILE A 257 -14.34 14.11 10.13
N THR A 258 -14.49 14.46 8.84
CA THR A 258 -13.41 15.10 8.07
C THR A 258 -13.07 16.49 8.61
N LYS A 259 -14.04 17.17 9.20
CA LYS A 259 -13.88 18.53 9.75
C LYS A 259 -13.93 18.56 11.26
N GLU A 260 -14.79 17.72 11.87
CA GLU A 260 -15.10 17.76 13.30
C GLU A 260 -14.32 16.70 14.11
N GLY A 261 -13.60 15.80 13.44
CA GLY A 261 -12.79 14.78 14.10
C GLY A 261 -11.72 15.40 14.98
N ILE A 262 -11.58 14.88 16.20
CA ILE A 262 -10.62 15.37 17.19
C ILE A 262 -9.27 14.73 16.95
N GLN A 263 -8.23 15.56 16.89
CA GLN A 263 -6.83 15.14 16.82
C GLN A 263 -6.09 15.64 18.07
N GLU A 264 -5.18 14.84 18.59
CA GLU A 264 -4.23 15.28 19.61
C GLU A 264 -3.23 16.30 19.02
N SER A 265 -2.50 17.00 19.87
CA SER A 265 -1.38 17.85 19.51
C SER A 265 -0.05 17.11 19.66
N GLY A 266 0.97 17.54 18.91
CA GLY A 266 2.30 16.94 18.95
C GLY A 266 2.40 15.66 18.11
N ILE A 267 1.58 15.54 17.07
CA ILE A 267 1.62 14.42 16.12
C ILE A 267 2.98 14.42 15.40
N ASP A 268 3.68 13.28 15.47
CA ASP A 268 4.88 12.93 14.71
C ASP A 268 4.84 11.41 14.47
N GLU A 269 4.16 11.01 13.41
CA GLU A 269 3.86 9.61 13.10
C GLU A 269 4.28 9.27 11.69
N GLY A 270 4.67 8.04 11.45
CA GLY A 270 5.20 7.60 10.17
C GLY A 270 4.81 6.18 9.79
N ILE A 271 4.85 5.91 8.49
CA ILE A 271 4.75 4.58 7.89
C ILE A 271 5.82 4.42 6.82
N ILE A 272 6.47 3.27 6.78
CA ILE A 272 7.48 2.97 5.76
C ILE A 272 6.82 2.16 4.65
N LEU A 273 7.02 2.62 3.42
CA LEU A 273 6.47 2.03 2.20
C LEU A 273 7.60 1.64 1.25
N GLY A 274 7.47 0.51 0.58
CA GLY A 274 8.43 0.04 -0.44
C GLY A 274 7.76 -0.83 -1.48
N GLY A 275 8.52 -1.20 -2.52
CA GLY A 275 8.08 -2.16 -3.52
C GLY A 275 6.79 -1.79 -4.24
N ILE A 276 6.52 -0.49 -4.45
CA ILE A 276 5.27 0.00 -5.07
C ILE A 276 5.36 -0.14 -6.58
N PHE A 277 4.52 -0.98 -7.19
CA PHE A 277 4.34 -1.03 -8.64
C PHE A 277 3.01 -1.72 -9.00
N ASN A 278 2.56 -1.50 -10.22
CA ASN A 278 1.37 -2.16 -10.77
C ASN A 278 1.75 -2.90 -12.05
N GLU A 279 1.30 -4.11 -12.22
CA GLU A 279 1.56 -4.94 -13.40
C GLU A 279 0.28 -5.38 -14.11
N ASP A 280 0.39 -5.57 -15.42
CA ASP A 280 -0.66 -6.12 -16.25
C ASP A 280 -0.73 -7.64 -16.04
N SER A 281 -1.80 -8.08 -15.38
CA SER A 281 -2.04 -9.48 -15.05
C SER A 281 -3.07 -10.15 -15.97
N SER A 282 -3.44 -9.54 -17.09
CA SER A 282 -4.45 -10.08 -18.03
C SER A 282 -4.08 -11.45 -18.61
N SER A 283 -2.77 -11.76 -18.68
CA SER A 283 -2.28 -13.08 -19.07
C SER A 283 -2.14 -14.08 -17.90
N GLY A 284 -2.54 -13.70 -16.70
CA GLY A 284 -2.33 -14.48 -15.46
C GLY A 284 -0.93 -14.33 -14.85
N CYS A 285 -0.11 -13.37 -15.36
CA CYS A 285 1.21 -13.11 -14.80
C CYS A 285 1.09 -12.31 -13.50
N ILE A 286 1.70 -12.81 -12.42
CA ILE A 286 1.81 -12.13 -11.11
C ILE A 286 3.22 -12.38 -10.57
N SER A 287 3.96 -11.32 -10.25
CA SER A 287 5.28 -11.41 -9.65
C SER A 287 5.16 -11.82 -8.17
N LEU A 288 5.63 -12.99 -7.81
CA LEU A 288 5.54 -13.52 -6.43
C LEU A 288 6.84 -13.34 -5.64
N SER A 289 7.95 -13.03 -6.29
CA SER A 289 9.27 -12.78 -5.69
C SER A 289 10.05 -11.76 -6.52
N ALA A 290 11.11 -11.18 -5.92
CA ALA A 290 12.05 -10.28 -6.60
C ALA A 290 12.93 -11.00 -7.63
#